data_1b37a1189531ca3135af7bb624e759ad
#
_entry.id   1b37a1189531ca3135af7bb624e759ad
#
_cell.length_a   1.000
_cell.length_b   1.000
_cell.length_c   1.000
_cell.angle_alpha   90.00
_cell.angle_beta   90.00
_cell.angle_gamma   90.00
#
_symmetry.space_group_name_H-M   'P 1'
#
loop_
_entity.id
_entity.type
_entity.pdbx_description
1 polymer ?
#
loop_
_entity_poly.entity_id
_entity_poly.type
_entity_poly.pdbx_seq_one_letter_code
_entity_poly.pdbx_strand_id
1 'polypeptide(L)'
;MNAKKIFAIALLVAVLATACGTATPAPTQAPATPPPATVAPATQAPATVAPATQAPVATTPPVKLFRIAVIMPSATTDMAFSQSMWGALQKIQSDMGGPTALEIAYTDNLFNVPDAAAAIRDYASKGYDIVIAHGSQYGSSVQDIAPDFPKTTFAWGTDVNTFGMPNVYAYTAAAEEGGYVNGVLAGKLTKSKKIGVTGPLEVGDAKTYIDGFVQGVASVDPTIAVSKTFTGSFSDVALMTAAAKTHIANGADVLTGSSQSVVGSIGAAKDAGNVLWFGTQADQASLAPSLVVASQVYDWTSMLKDMISKHQAGKLGGDVYTLHLSNAGLMIAYNPGYALPADVKAAGDAAIKGITDGTIKVTP
;
A
#
# COMPACT_ATOMS: atom_id res chain seq x y z
N MET A 1 -2.51 -41.87 -40.96
CA MET A 1 -3.08 -41.64 -42.32
C MET A 1 -3.88 -40.33 -42.24
N ASN A 2 -3.49 -39.38 -43.13
CA ASN A 2 -4.17 -38.14 -43.57
C ASN A 2 -4.21 -37.01 -42.55
N ALA A 3 -3.38 -36.00 -42.57
CA ALA A 3 -2.95 -35.05 -43.64
C ALA A 3 -3.97 -33.90 -43.90
N LYS A 4 -3.52 -32.70 -43.57
CA LYS A 4 -3.77 -31.42 -44.26
C LYS A 4 -5.19 -30.83 -44.29
N LYS A 5 -5.33 -29.62 -43.68
CA LYS A 5 -5.86 -28.46 -44.44
C LYS A 5 -5.25 -27.16 -43.87
N ILE A 6 -4.35 -26.59 -44.65
CA ILE A 6 -3.87 -25.22 -44.66
C ILE A 6 -4.97 -24.38 -45.31
N PHE A 7 -5.36 -23.26 -44.69
CA PHE A 7 -6.00 -22.16 -45.40
C PHE A 7 -5.27 -20.85 -45.07
N ALA A 8 -4.57 -20.37 -46.09
CA ALA A 8 -4.04 -19.05 -46.21
C ALA A 8 -5.16 -18.10 -46.65
N ILE A 9 -5.29 -16.92 -46.02
CA ILE A 9 -6.03 -15.79 -46.57
C ILE A 9 -5.10 -14.60 -46.61
N ALA A 10 -5.00 -14.07 -47.83
CA ALA A 10 -4.10 -13.01 -48.25
C ALA A 10 -4.55 -11.60 -47.83
N LEU A 11 -3.55 -10.82 -47.59
CA LEU A 11 -3.34 -9.39 -47.72
C LEU A 11 -4.35 -8.62 -48.59
N LEU A 12 -4.92 -7.53 -48.05
CA LEU A 12 -5.39 -6.40 -48.85
C LEU A 12 -4.86 -5.09 -48.21
N VAL A 13 -3.87 -4.52 -48.90
CA VAL A 13 -3.33 -3.18 -48.66
C VAL A 13 -4.22 -2.18 -49.38
N ALA A 14 -4.79 -1.20 -48.70
CA ALA A 14 -5.37 -0.02 -49.30
C ALA A 14 -4.59 1.21 -48.83
N VAL A 15 -3.78 1.75 -49.74
CA VAL A 15 -3.13 3.06 -49.68
C VAL A 15 -4.16 4.11 -50.05
N LEU A 16 -4.39 5.10 -49.18
CA LEU A 16 -5.02 6.37 -49.53
C LEU A 16 -4.15 7.50 -49.07
N ALA A 17 -3.47 8.09 -50.05
CA ALA A 17 -2.79 9.36 -49.96
C ALA A 17 -3.79 10.49 -50.25
N THR A 18 -3.86 11.52 -49.40
CA THR A 18 -4.36 12.84 -49.77
C THR A 18 -3.76 13.88 -48.81
N ALA A 19 -2.91 14.65 -49.38
CA ALA A 19 -2.92 16.09 -49.68
C ALA A 19 -2.47 17.01 -48.53
N CYS A 20 -1.26 17.55 -48.75
CA CYS A 20 -0.73 18.73 -48.10
C CYS A 20 -1.65 19.96 -48.31
N GLY A 21 -1.99 20.62 -47.19
CA GLY A 21 -2.48 21.99 -47.17
C GLY A 21 -1.49 22.87 -46.41
N THR A 22 -0.71 23.65 -47.14
CA THR A 22 0.18 24.70 -46.61
C THR A 22 -0.64 25.89 -46.17
N ALA A 23 -0.62 26.21 -44.89
CA ALA A 23 -1.15 27.48 -44.37
C ALA A 23 -0.05 28.57 -44.45
N THR A 24 -0.35 29.65 -45.16
CA THR A 24 0.47 30.86 -45.30
C THR A 24 0.42 31.67 -43.99
N PRO A 25 1.56 32.20 -43.50
CA PRO A 25 1.55 33.06 -42.33
C PRO A 25 1.12 34.50 -42.69
N ALA A 26 0.29 35.10 -41.83
CA ALA A 26 -0.15 36.48 -41.89
C ALA A 26 1.01 37.46 -41.57
N PRO A 27 1.01 38.67 -42.13
CA PRO A 27 2.09 39.63 -41.99
C PRO A 27 2.11 40.27 -40.60
N THR A 28 3.35 40.36 -40.06
CA THR A 28 3.67 41.07 -38.83
C THR A 28 3.59 42.56 -39.01
N GLN A 29 2.78 43.27 -38.23
CA GLN A 29 2.75 44.73 -38.14
C GLN A 29 3.99 45.24 -37.40
N ALA A 30 4.64 46.26 -37.97
CA ALA A 30 5.79 46.97 -37.39
C ALA A 30 5.32 47.87 -36.20
N PRO A 31 6.18 48.09 -35.20
CA PRO A 31 5.85 48.96 -34.06
C PRO A 31 5.83 50.45 -34.46
N ALA A 32 4.85 51.18 -33.95
CA ALA A 32 4.72 52.63 -34.12
C ALA A 32 5.79 53.38 -33.32
N THR A 33 6.36 54.41 -33.94
CA THR A 33 7.33 55.35 -33.38
C THR A 33 6.71 56.29 -32.37
N PRO A 34 7.27 56.51 -31.16
CA PRO A 34 6.73 57.50 -30.22
C PRO A 34 7.06 58.96 -30.60
N PRO A 35 6.20 59.91 -30.22
CA PRO A 35 6.43 61.33 -30.50
C PRO A 35 7.50 61.96 -29.59
N PRO A 36 8.09 63.11 -29.96
CA PRO A 36 9.17 63.74 -29.25
C PRO A 36 8.78 64.35 -27.91
N ALA A 37 9.68 64.18 -26.93
CA ALA A 37 9.55 64.66 -25.56
C ALA A 37 9.65 66.19 -25.48
N THR A 38 8.67 66.82 -24.80
CA THR A 38 8.67 68.24 -24.43
C THR A 38 9.51 68.43 -23.16
N VAL A 39 10.50 69.31 -23.19
CA VAL A 39 11.38 69.69 -22.08
C VAL A 39 10.60 70.60 -21.12
N ALA A 40 10.44 70.24 -19.86
CA ALA A 40 9.91 71.07 -18.78
C ALA A 40 11.03 71.58 -17.88
N PRO A 41 10.91 72.71 -17.18
CA PRO A 41 12.03 73.42 -16.53
C PRO A 41 12.45 72.77 -15.23
N ALA A 42 13.75 72.93 -14.91
CA ALA A 42 14.41 72.38 -13.73
C ALA A 42 13.85 72.99 -12.44
N THR A 43 13.34 72.18 -11.54
CA THR A 43 13.02 72.49 -10.16
C THR A 43 14.11 71.98 -9.22
N GLN A 44 14.59 72.84 -8.30
CA GLN A 44 15.67 72.55 -7.34
C GLN A 44 15.38 71.31 -6.51
N ALA A 45 16.41 70.51 -6.31
CA ALA A 45 16.38 69.28 -5.53
C ALA A 45 16.29 69.58 -4.00
N PRO A 46 15.45 68.90 -3.23
CA PRO A 46 15.56 68.80 -1.78
C PRO A 46 16.72 67.91 -1.36
N ALA A 47 17.32 68.22 -0.22
CA ALA A 47 18.48 67.52 0.33
C ALA A 47 18.24 65.99 0.51
N THR A 48 19.13 65.20 -0.04
CA THR A 48 19.10 63.74 0.06
C THR A 48 19.48 63.32 1.48
N VAL A 49 18.49 62.79 2.22
CA VAL A 49 18.75 62.00 3.43
C VAL A 49 19.26 60.65 2.99
N ALA A 50 20.46 60.26 3.41
CA ALA A 50 21.01 58.93 3.10
C ALA A 50 20.12 57.81 3.59
N PRO A 51 19.85 56.79 2.80
CA PRO A 51 19.05 55.63 3.23
C PRO A 51 19.80 54.92 4.35
N ALA A 52 19.12 54.68 5.49
CA ALA A 52 19.65 53.79 6.53
C ALA A 52 19.92 52.42 5.90
N THR A 53 21.15 51.97 5.99
CA THR A 53 21.56 50.62 5.54
C THR A 53 20.80 49.59 6.40
N GLN A 54 19.78 48.98 5.85
CA GLN A 54 19.12 47.84 6.47
C GLN A 54 20.16 46.72 6.63
N ALA A 55 20.33 46.24 7.87
CA ALA A 55 21.14 45.07 8.14
C ALA A 55 20.62 43.88 7.28
N PRO A 56 21.50 42.99 6.80
CA PRO A 56 21.08 41.82 6.05
C PRO A 56 20.07 41.02 6.86
N VAL A 57 18.87 40.84 6.35
CA VAL A 57 17.93 39.87 6.89
C VAL A 57 18.63 38.52 6.83
N ALA A 58 18.86 37.91 8.00
CA ALA A 58 19.40 36.58 8.06
C ALA A 58 18.46 35.64 7.32
N THR A 59 18.82 35.24 6.12
CA THR A 59 18.10 34.21 5.36
C THR A 59 18.32 32.90 6.10
N THR A 60 17.30 32.43 6.80
CA THR A 60 17.26 31.05 7.30
C THR A 60 17.56 30.12 6.12
N PRO A 61 18.52 29.18 6.24
CA PRO A 61 18.78 28.24 5.17
C PRO A 61 17.44 27.57 4.78
N PRO A 62 17.17 27.34 3.51
CA PRO A 62 15.96 26.66 3.10
C PRO A 62 15.91 25.30 3.81
N VAL A 63 14.84 25.07 4.56
CA VAL A 63 14.61 23.77 5.20
C VAL A 63 14.55 22.74 4.08
N LYS A 64 15.49 21.79 4.06
CA LYS A 64 15.51 20.74 3.05
C LYS A 64 14.22 19.94 3.22
N LEU A 65 13.42 19.86 2.14
CA LEU A 65 12.22 19.06 2.10
C LEU A 65 12.55 17.58 2.37
N PHE A 66 11.89 16.99 3.35
CA PHE A 66 12.04 15.57 3.63
C PHE A 66 11.29 14.74 2.57
N ARG A 67 11.92 13.66 2.08
CA ARG A 67 11.42 12.93 0.91
C ARG A 67 11.38 11.43 1.18
N ILE A 68 10.21 10.83 0.97
CA ILE A 68 10.00 9.38 1.12
C ILE A 68 9.47 8.80 -0.19
N ALA A 69 10.08 7.71 -0.65
CA ALA A 69 9.56 6.93 -1.77
C ALA A 69 9.18 5.52 -1.31
N VAL A 70 8.13 4.96 -1.93
CA VAL A 70 7.73 3.57 -1.69
C VAL A 70 7.60 2.81 -3.01
N ILE A 71 8.18 1.61 -3.04
CA ILE A 71 8.08 0.64 -4.13
C ILE A 71 7.15 -0.47 -3.68
N MET A 72 6.13 -0.79 -4.48
CA MET A 72 5.05 -1.69 -4.11
C MET A 72 4.77 -2.72 -5.20
N PRO A 73 4.36 -3.97 -4.83
CA PRO A 73 4.10 -5.02 -5.81
C PRO A 73 2.78 -4.85 -6.57
N SER A 74 1.78 -4.20 -5.96
CA SER A 74 0.45 -4.01 -6.52
C SER A 74 0.02 -2.55 -6.46
N ALA A 75 -1.15 -2.24 -7.02
CA ALA A 75 -1.68 -0.89 -7.07
C ALA A 75 -1.92 -0.28 -5.67
N THR A 76 -1.76 1.03 -5.56
CA THR A 76 -2.10 1.81 -4.35
C THR A 76 -3.57 1.72 -3.96
N THR A 77 -4.40 1.07 -4.78
CA THR A 77 -5.85 0.89 -4.61
C THR A 77 -6.27 -0.57 -4.56
N ASP A 78 -5.35 -1.48 -4.18
CA ASP A 78 -5.57 -2.93 -4.16
C ASP A 78 -6.53 -3.40 -3.04
N MET A 79 -6.98 -2.50 -2.18
CA MET A 79 -7.79 -2.77 -0.99
C MET A 79 -7.13 -3.77 -0.02
N ALA A 80 -5.79 -3.80 -0.04
CA ALA A 80 -4.96 -4.75 0.70
C ALA A 80 -3.59 -4.14 1.08
N PHE A 81 -2.52 -4.86 0.78
CA PHE A 81 -1.16 -4.63 1.25
C PHE A 81 -0.57 -3.29 0.79
N SER A 82 -0.57 -3.01 -0.52
CA SER A 82 0.01 -1.77 -1.07
C SER A 82 -0.79 -0.53 -0.65
N GLN A 83 -2.12 -0.63 -0.64
CA GLN A 83 -3.00 0.46 -0.19
C GLN A 83 -2.76 0.81 1.29
N SER A 84 -2.51 -0.18 2.16
CA SER A 84 -2.28 0.07 3.59
C SER A 84 -1.04 0.94 3.83
N MET A 85 0.06 0.68 3.12
CA MET A 85 1.29 1.46 3.21
C MET A 85 1.12 2.86 2.60
N TRP A 86 0.50 2.94 1.41
CA TRP A 86 0.28 4.22 0.76
C TRP A 86 -0.64 5.13 1.58
N GLY A 87 -1.71 4.59 2.15
CA GLY A 87 -2.61 5.34 3.05
C GLY A 87 -1.90 5.87 4.30
N ALA A 88 -0.99 5.07 4.89
CA ALA A 88 -0.19 5.53 6.02
C ALA A 88 0.74 6.69 5.65
N LEU A 89 1.39 6.63 4.48
CA LEU A 89 2.23 7.74 3.97
C LEU A 89 1.42 9.00 3.71
N GLN A 90 0.24 8.89 3.09
CA GLN A 90 -0.66 10.02 2.86
C GLN A 90 -1.12 10.66 4.18
N LYS A 91 -1.45 9.83 5.17
CA LYS A 91 -1.81 10.30 6.52
C LYS A 91 -0.65 11.08 7.15
N ILE A 92 0.57 10.53 7.12
CA ILE A 92 1.75 11.20 7.68
C ILE A 92 2.02 12.52 6.94
N GLN A 93 1.94 12.55 5.63
CA GLN A 93 2.11 13.77 4.85
C GLN A 93 1.10 14.84 5.29
N SER A 94 -0.17 14.46 5.46
CA SER A 94 -1.20 15.37 5.97
C SER A 94 -0.90 15.86 7.39
N ASP A 95 -0.53 14.95 8.30
CA ASP A 95 -0.20 15.26 9.71
C ASP A 95 1.01 16.21 9.83
N MET A 96 1.97 16.14 8.90
CA MET A 96 3.18 16.96 8.86
C MET A 96 2.99 18.32 8.19
N GLY A 97 1.82 18.65 7.65
CA GLY A 97 1.54 19.93 7.00
C GLY A 97 1.51 19.88 5.46
N GLY A 98 1.39 18.69 4.89
CA GLY A 98 1.19 18.48 3.46
C GLY A 98 2.47 18.37 2.63
N PRO A 99 2.35 18.46 1.29
CA PRO A 99 3.45 18.16 0.38
C PRO A 99 4.62 19.16 0.41
N THR A 100 4.44 20.31 1.04
CA THR A 100 5.51 21.28 1.26
C THR A 100 6.39 20.97 2.46
N ALA A 101 5.94 20.09 3.36
CA ALA A 101 6.68 19.61 4.53
C ALA A 101 7.27 18.22 4.31
N LEU A 102 6.55 17.35 3.61
CA LEU A 102 6.95 15.99 3.27
C LEU A 102 6.58 15.66 1.82
N GLU A 103 7.56 15.37 0.99
CA GLU A 103 7.33 14.79 -0.34
C GLU A 103 7.19 13.28 -0.22
N ILE A 104 6.08 12.73 -0.73
CA ILE A 104 5.91 11.29 -0.88
C ILE A 104 5.80 10.92 -2.36
N ALA A 105 6.47 9.84 -2.76
CA ALA A 105 6.41 9.30 -4.11
C ALA A 105 6.20 7.78 -4.05
N TYR A 106 5.70 7.21 -5.14
CA TYR A 106 5.56 5.77 -5.24
C TYR A 106 5.86 5.26 -6.65
N THR A 107 6.19 3.97 -6.71
CA THR A 107 6.12 3.16 -7.93
C THR A 107 5.44 1.85 -7.55
N ASP A 108 4.32 1.58 -8.16
CA ASP A 108 3.47 0.42 -7.87
C ASP A 108 3.44 -0.61 -9.01
N ASN A 109 2.72 -1.73 -8.81
CA ASN A 109 2.61 -2.83 -9.78
C ASN A 109 3.94 -3.48 -10.17
N LEU A 110 4.94 -3.46 -9.28
CA LEU A 110 6.27 -4.00 -9.51
C LEU A 110 6.46 -5.42 -8.92
N PHE A 111 5.67 -6.40 -9.37
CA PHE A 111 5.94 -7.81 -8.99
C PHE A 111 7.27 -8.33 -9.52
N ASN A 112 7.77 -7.78 -10.64
CA ASN A 112 9.08 -8.11 -11.18
C ASN A 112 10.19 -7.51 -10.30
N VAL A 113 11.01 -8.35 -9.69
CA VAL A 113 12.07 -7.91 -8.76
C VAL A 113 13.14 -7.05 -9.44
N PRO A 114 13.64 -7.36 -10.66
CA PRO A 114 14.55 -6.47 -11.39
C PRO A 114 14.02 -5.05 -11.61
N ASP A 115 12.75 -4.90 -11.96
CA ASP A 115 12.14 -3.59 -12.17
C ASP A 115 12.01 -2.82 -10.83
N ALA A 116 11.65 -3.53 -9.75
CA ALA A 116 11.63 -2.97 -8.41
C ALA A 116 13.02 -2.53 -7.95
N ALA A 117 14.06 -3.32 -8.21
CA ALA A 117 15.46 -2.96 -7.91
C ALA A 117 15.88 -1.68 -8.64
N ALA A 118 15.51 -1.54 -9.92
CA ALA A 118 15.78 -0.33 -10.68
C ALA A 118 15.08 0.91 -10.06
N ALA A 119 13.82 0.77 -9.64
CA ALA A 119 13.07 1.85 -8.98
C ALA A 119 13.66 2.21 -7.60
N ILE A 120 14.06 1.22 -6.78
CA ILE A 120 14.72 1.44 -5.48
C ILE A 120 16.01 2.25 -5.68
N ARG A 121 16.85 1.84 -6.64
CA ARG A 121 18.11 2.54 -6.95
C ARG A 121 17.86 3.94 -7.50
N ASP A 122 16.87 4.14 -8.33
CA ASP A 122 16.51 5.43 -8.92
C ASP A 122 16.12 6.45 -7.85
N TYR A 123 15.23 6.08 -6.90
CA TYR A 123 14.85 6.96 -5.80
C TYR A 123 16.03 7.27 -4.86
N ALA A 124 16.86 6.29 -4.54
CA ALA A 124 18.06 6.51 -3.75
C ALA A 124 19.03 7.48 -4.46
N SER A 125 19.23 7.31 -5.78
CA SER A 125 20.08 8.19 -6.61
C SER A 125 19.53 9.62 -6.70
N LYS A 126 18.21 9.80 -6.66
CA LYS A 126 17.54 11.10 -6.62
C LYS A 126 17.60 11.78 -5.23
N GLY A 127 18.23 11.13 -4.25
CA GLY A 127 18.45 11.66 -2.91
C GLY A 127 17.20 11.69 -2.04
N TYR A 128 16.31 10.70 -2.17
CA TYR A 128 15.25 10.48 -1.19
C TYR A 128 15.86 10.09 0.15
N ASP A 129 15.28 10.63 1.24
CA ASP A 129 15.79 10.40 2.58
C ASP A 129 15.43 8.98 3.05
N ILE A 130 14.23 8.51 2.74
CA ILE A 130 13.79 7.13 3.01
C ILE A 130 13.27 6.50 1.70
N VAL A 131 13.72 5.27 1.42
CA VAL A 131 13.23 4.43 0.32
C VAL A 131 12.65 3.15 0.91
N ILE A 132 11.33 2.96 0.75
CA ILE A 132 10.60 1.82 1.29
C ILE A 132 10.43 0.77 0.19
N ALA A 133 11.00 -0.41 0.40
CA ALA A 133 10.82 -1.58 -0.44
C ALA A 133 9.69 -2.44 0.19
N HIS A 134 8.43 -2.13 -0.16
CA HIS A 134 7.25 -2.72 0.43
C HIS A 134 6.87 -4.03 -0.26
N GLY A 135 7.60 -5.09 0.05
CA GLY A 135 7.42 -6.44 -0.49
C GLY A 135 8.59 -7.33 -0.07
N SER A 136 8.29 -8.50 0.52
CA SER A 136 9.31 -9.44 1.02
C SER A 136 10.27 -9.91 -0.08
N GLN A 137 9.81 -9.96 -1.34
CA GLN A 137 10.62 -10.34 -2.49
C GLN A 137 11.74 -9.34 -2.84
N TYR A 138 11.74 -8.14 -2.27
CA TYR A 138 12.72 -7.10 -2.58
C TYR A 138 13.99 -7.14 -1.72
N GLY A 139 14.06 -8.10 -0.76
CA GLY A 139 15.16 -8.16 0.21
C GLY A 139 16.55 -8.22 -0.40
N SER A 140 16.78 -9.09 -1.40
CA SER A 140 18.06 -9.16 -2.10
C SER A 140 18.42 -7.85 -2.81
N SER A 141 17.43 -7.18 -3.41
CA SER A 141 17.64 -5.88 -4.06
C SER A 141 18.06 -4.80 -3.05
N VAL A 142 17.42 -4.76 -1.86
CA VAL A 142 17.83 -3.84 -0.79
C VAL A 142 19.25 -4.17 -0.30
N GLN A 143 19.57 -5.46 -0.10
CA GLN A 143 20.88 -5.92 0.33
C GLN A 143 22.00 -5.47 -0.64
N ASP A 144 21.73 -5.54 -1.94
CA ASP A 144 22.71 -5.16 -2.97
C ASP A 144 22.83 -3.65 -3.16
N ILE A 145 21.75 -2.89 -2.91
CA ILE A 145 21.69 -1.45 -3.22
C ILE A 145 22.09 -0.57 -2.02
N ALA A 146 21.69 -0.94 -0.80
CA ALA A 146 21.85 -0.09 0.37
C ALA A 146 23.30 0.33 0.68
N PRO A 147 24.35 -0.49 0.43
CA PRO A 147 25.73 -0.09 0.65
C PRO A 147 26.20 1.09 -0.22
N ASP A 148 25.62 1.25 -1.43
CA ASP A 148 25.98 2.33 -2.34
C ASP A 148 25.42 3.70 -1.89
N PHE A 149 24.43 3.70 -0.99
CA PHE A 149 23.72 4.90 -0.54
C PHE A 149 23.72 5.03 1.01
N PRO A 150 24.89 5.23 1.64
CA PRO A 150 25.03 5.18 3.11
C PRO A 150 24.30 6.31 3.85
N LYS A 151 23.74 7.30 3.14
CA LYS A 151 22.97 8.42 3.72
C LYS A 151 21.46 8.25 3.53
N THR A 152 21.02 7.25 2.78
CA THR A 152 19.61 6.92 2.56
C THR A 152 19.19 5.82 3.54
N THR A 153 18.07 5.99 4.19
CA THR A 153 17.41 4.91 4.92
C THR A 153 16.65 4.02 3.94
N PHE A 154 16.88 2.73 4.02
CA PHE A 154 16.05 1.73 3.35
C PHE A 154 15.16 1.07 4.39
N ALA A 155 13.87 0.91 4.09
CA ALA A 155 12.95 0.14 4.91
C ALA A 155 12.40 -1.02 4.07
N TRP A 156 12.56 -2.25 4.56
CA TRP A 156 12.19 -3.44 3.82
C TRP A 156 11.18 -4.30 4.59
N GLY A 157 10.13 -4.73 3.96
CA GLY A 157 9.07 -5.59 4.54
C GLY A 157 8.28 -6.36 3.48
N THR A 158 7.69 -7.49 3.89
CA THR A 158 7.55 -7.93 5.29
C THR A 158 8.62 -8.98 5.64
N ASP A 159 9.58 -8.60 6.47
CA ASP A 159 10.64 -9.48 6.97
C ASP A 159 11.24 -8.90 8.27
N VAL A 160 12.14 -9.63 8.89
CA VAL A 160 12.83 -9.23 10.13
C VAL A 160 14.35 -9.08 9.95
N ASN A 161 14.87 -9.26 8.74
CA ASN A 161 16.31 -9.26 8.47
C ASN A 161 16.79 -7.86 8.01
N THR A 162 17.63 -7.22 8.80
CA THR A 162 18.29 -5.95 8.44
C THR A 162 19.61 -6.15 7.69
N PHE A 163 20.00 -7.42 7.40
CA PHE A 163 21.28 -7.80 6.82
C PHE A 163 22.51 -7.30 7.63
N GLY A 164 22.31 -6.86 8.88
CA GLY A 164 23.35 -6.21 9.69
C GLY A 164 23.76 -4.82 9.16
N MET A 165 22.97 -4.22 8.28
CA MET A 165 23.29 -2.92 7.66
C MET A 165 22.81 -1.74 8.51
N PRO A 166 23.65 -0.70 8.70
CA PRO A 166 23.32 0.44 9.56
C PRO A 166 22.26 1.38 8.97
N ASN A 167 21.92 1.23 7.69
CA ASN A 167 20.94 2.04 6.97
C ASN A 167 19.74 1.24 6.44
N VAL A 168 19.52 0.03 6.99
CA VAL A 168 18.37 -0.81 6.64
C VAL A 168 17.53 -1.06 7.90
N TYR A 169 16.25 -0.69 7.85
CA TYR A 169 15.21 -1.17 8.76
C TYR A 169 14.49 -2.36 8.12
N ALA A 170 14.08 -3.31 8.92
CA ALA A 170 13.15 -4.35 8.52
C ALA A 170 11.83 -4.18 9.25
N TYR A 171 10.71 -4.58 8.64
CA TYR A 171 9.41 -4.52 9.29
C TYR A 171 8.49 -5.65 8.83
N THR A 172 7.62 -6.08 9.74
CA THR A 172 6.62 -7.13 9.51
C THR A 172 5.35 -6.86 10.30
N ALA A 173 4.36 -7.74 10.16
CA ALA A 173 3.12 -7.74 10.94
C ALA A 173 2.92 -9.12 11.56
N ALA A 174 2.55 -9.16 12.83
CA ALA A 174 2.07 -10.37 13.52
C ALA A 174 0.63 -10.67 13.05
N ALA A 175 0.51 -11.00 11.76
CA ALA A 175 -0.80 -11.09 11.10
C ALA A 175 -1.68 -12.19 11.68
N GLU A 176 -1.08 -13.21 12.33
CA GLU A 176 -1.76 -14.25 13.07
C GLU A 176 -2.66 -13.72 14.19
N GLU A 177 -2.29 -12.59 14.80
CA GLU A 177 -3.08 -12.02 15.90
C GLU A 177 -4.48 -11.61 15.44
N GLY A 178 -4.57 -10.80 14.38
CA GLY A 178 -5.87 -10.40 13.83
C GLY A 178 -6.54 -11.52 13.06
N GLY A 179 -5.76 -12.44 12.46
CA GLY A 179 -6.27 -13.68 11.91
C GLY A 179 -7.07 -14.46 12.95
N TYR A 180 -6.50 -14.64 14.14
CA TYR A 180 -7.17 -15.33 15.25
C TYR A 180 -8.50 -14.65 15.64
N VAL A 181 -8.49 -13.32 15.79
CA VAL A 181 -9.72 -12.57 16.13
C VAL A 181 -10.79 -12.76 15.06
N ASN A 182 -10.44 -12.61 13.78
CA ASN A 182 -11.35 -12.87 12.67
C ASN A 182 -11.84 -14.32 12.65
N GLY A 183 -10.99 -15.28 13.01
CA GLY A 183 -11.34 -16.69 13.16
C GLY A 183 -12.36 -16.95 14.27
N VAL A 184 -12.21 -16.29 15.43
CA VAL A 184 -13.19 -16.34 16.53
C VAL A 184 -14.55 -15.81 16.08
N LEU A 185 -14.57 -14.66 15.41
CA LEU A 185 -15.82 -14.08 14.88
C LEU A 185 -16.46 -15.00 13.83
N ALA A 186 -15.67 -15.55 12.92
CA ALA A 186 -16.12 -16.46 11.86
C ALA A 186 -16.70 -17.75 12.44
N GLY A 187 -16.03 -18.35 13.43
CA GLY A 187 -16.51 -19.55 14.12
C GLY A 187 -17.84 -19.35 14.84
N LYS A 188 -18.08 -18.15 15.36
CA LYS A 188 -19.36 -17.78 15.98
C LYS A 188 -20.49 -17.54 14.98
N LEU A 189 -20.16 -17.10 13.76
CA LEU A 189 -21.15 -16.68 12.75
C LEU A 189 -21.51 -17.77 11.75
N THR A 190 -20.60 -18.72 11.47
CA THR A 190 -20.91 -19.80 10.52
C THR A 190 -22.12 -20.63 10.98
N LYS A 191 -23.02 -20.88 10.05
CA LYS A 191 -24.19 -21.75 10.25
C LYS A 191 -23.98 -23.13 9.61
N SER A 192 -23.23 -23.15 8.50
CA SER A 192 -22.93 -24.39 7.77
C SER A 192 -21.82 -25.22 8.43
N LYS A 193 -21.05 -24.63 9.36
CA LYS A 193 -19.80 -25.17 9.88
C LYS A 193 -18.76 -25.46 8.80
N LYS A 194 -18.82 -24.74 7.70
CA LYS A 194 -17.85 -24.79 6.59
C LYS A 194 -17.38 -23.41 6.27
N ILE A 195 -16.08 -23.21 6.36
CA ILE A 195 -15.41 -21.95 6.08
C ILE A 195 -14.40 -22.15 4.96
N GLY A 196 -14.38 -21.23 3.99
CA GLY A 196 -13.41 -21.21 2.91
C GLY A 196 -12.32 -20.16 3.15
N VAL A 197 -11.08 -20.53 2.85
CA VAL A 197 -9.93 -19.66 2.94
C VAL A 197 -9.22 -19.62 1.58
N THR A 198 -9.03 -18.41 1.04
CA THR A 198 -8.31 -18.19 -0.20
C THR A 198 -6.98 -17.49 0.09
N GLY A 199 -5.88 -18.02 -0.39
CA GLY A 199 -4.54 -17.43 -0.20
C GLY A 199 -3.73 -17.44 -1.49
N PRO A 200 -2.63 -16.64 -1.54
CA PRO A 200 -1.74 -16.60 -2.70
C PRO A 200 -0.76 -17.78 -2.68
N LEU A 201 0.11 -17.78 -1.70
CA LEU A 201 1.16 -18.76 -1.40
C LEU A 201 1.24 -18.95 0.12
N GLU A 202 1.76 -20.09 0.57
CA GLU A 202 1.97 -20.37 2.01
C GLU A 202 3.26 -19.70 2.52
N VAL A 203 3.33 -18.37 2.42
CA VAL A 203 4.51 -17.59 2.83
C VAL A 203 4.13 -16.27 3.50
N GLY A 204 5.03 -15.74 4.32
CA GLY A 204 4.94 -14.41 4.93
C GLY A 204 3.67 -14.18 5.74
N ASP A 205 3.26 -12.94 5.82
CA ASP A 205 2.08 -12.49 6.56
C ASP A 205 0.75 -13.08 6.05
N ALA A 206 0.68 -13.45 4.77
CA ALA A 206 -0.49 -14.14 4.23
C ALA A 206 -0.68 -15.51 4.89
N LYS A 207 0.41 -16.29 5.07
CA LYS A 207 0.36 -17.58 5.77
C LYS A 207 0.01 -17.38 7.25
N THR A 208 0.72 -16.49 7.94
CA THR A 208 0.52 -16.31 9.40
C THR A 208 -0.90 -15.84 9.71
N TYR A 209 -1.48 -14.93 8.88
CA TYR A 209 -2.90 -14.56 9.00
C TYR A 209 -3.83 -15.77 8.89
N ILE A 210 -3.63 -16.63 7.88
CA ILE A 210 -4.46 -17.81 7.64
C ILE A 210 -4.33 -18.80 8.79
N ASP A 211 -3.12 -19.03 9.28
CA ASP A 211 -2.87 -19.96 10.38
C ASP A 211 -3.49 -19.44 11.69
N GLY A 212 -3.37 -18.15 11.98
CA GLY A 212 -4.09 -17.52 13.10
C GLY A 212 -5.60 -17.63 12.97
N PHE A 213 -6.13 -17.40 11.77
CA PHE A 213 -7.58 -17.55 11.52
C PHE A 213 -8.08 -18.96 11.81
N VAL A 214 -7.36 -19.98 11.35
CA VAL A 214 -7.71 -21.40 11.63
C VAL A 214 -7.68 -21.69 13.14
N GLN A 215 -6.65 -21.18 13.85
CA GLN A 215 -6.56 -21.32 15.31
C GLN A 215 -7.76 -20.64 16.02
N GLY A 216 -8.15 -19.43 15.56
CA GLY A 216 -9.32 -18.72 16.09
C GLY A 216 -10.61 -19.48 15.89
N VAL A 217 -10.85 -20.04 14.70
CA VAL A 217 -12.02 -20.88 14.41
C VAL A 217 -12.04 -22.12 15.32
N ALA A 218 -10.91 -22.81 15.43
CA ALA A 218 -10.79 -24.03 16.25
C ALA A 218 -10.99 -23.75 17.74
N SER A 219 -10.66 -22.56 18.22
CA SER A 219 -10.88 -22.17 19.63
C SER A 219 -12.36 -22.02 19.98
N VAL A 220 -13.23 -21.77 18.97
CA VAL A 220 -14.68 -21.66 19.14
C VAL A 220 -15.33 -23.03 19.01
N ASP A 221 -15.06 -23.74 17.94
CA ASP A 221 -15.58 -25.09 17.69
C ASP A 221 -14.62 -25.86 16.76
N PRO A 222 -13.88 -26.85 17.27
CA PRO A 222 -12.93 -27.62 16.47
C PRO A 222 -13.59 -28.55 15.43
N THR A 223 -14.93 -28.65 15.41
CA THR A 223 -15.67 -29.41 14.40
C THR A 223 -15.98 -28.60 13.14
N ILE A 224 -15.72 -27.30 13.14
CA ILE A 224 -15.88 -26.46 11.95
C ILE A 224 -14.81 -26.81 10.92
N ALA A 225 -15.25 -27.16 9.72
CA ALA A 225 -14.36 -27.50 8.61
C ALA A 225 -13.82 -26.21 7.95
N VAL A 226 -12.52 -25.99 8.04
CA VAL A 226 -11.83 -24.88 7.35
C VAL A 226 -11.07 -25.45 6.16
N SER A 227 -11.52 -25.11 4.94
CA SER A 227 -10.88 -25.53 3.70
C SER A 227 -10.01 -24.41 3.13
N LYS A 228 -8.74 -24.69 2.86
CA LYS A 228 -7.78 -23.71 2.31
C LYS A 228 -7.51 -23.98 0.83
N THR A 229 -7.42 -22.91 0.02
CA THR A 229 -6.94 -22.96 -1.36
C THR A 229 -5.90 -21.89 -1.59
N PHE A 230 -4.68 -22.31 -1.94
CA PHE A 230 -3.61 -21.42 -2.35
C PHE A 230 -3.55 -21.39 -3.87
N THR A 231 -3.67 -20.18 -4.44
CA THR A 231 -3.81 -19.98 -5.90
C THR A 231 -2.50 -19.99 -6.65
N GLY A 232 -1.36 -19.88 -5.96
CA GLY A 232 -0.04 -19.71 -6.55
C GLY A 232 0.27 -18.30 -7.05
N SER A 233 -0.65 -17.34 -6.86
CA SER A 233 -0.50 -15.95 -7.31
C SER A 233 -0.99 -14.94 -6.29
N PHE A 234 -0.23 -13.86 -6.10
CA PHE A 234 -0.64 -12.73 -5.27
C PHE A 234 -1.61 -11.77 -5.97
N SER A 235 -1.64 -11.74 -7.30
CA SER A 235 -2.32 -10.71 -8.09
C SER A 235 -3.41 -11.22 -9.04
N ASP A 236 -3.58 -12.53 -9.18
CA ASP A 236 -4.57 -13.09 -10.12
C ASP A 236 -5.97 -13.12 -9.51
N VAL A 237 -6.78 -12.12 -9.87
CA VAL A 237 -8.17 -11.98 -9.43
C VAL A 237 -9.04 -13.14 -9.91
N ALA A 238 -8.78 -13.70 -11.10
CA ALA A 238 -9.59 -14.80 -11.66
C ALA A 238 -9.38 -16.09 -10.88
N LEU A 239 -8.13 -16.40 -10.51
CA LEU A 239 -7.81 -17.56 -9.66
C LEU A 239 -8.43 -17.43 -8.27
N MET A 240 -8.36 -16.24 -7.65
CA MET A 240 -9.00 -15.99 -6.35
C MET A 240 -10.52 -16.12 -6.43
N THR A 241 -11.14 -15.60 -7.49
CA THR A 241 -12.58 -15.76 -7.73
C THR A 241 -12.96 -17.23 -7.88
N ALA A 242 -12.20 -18.01 -8.65
CA ALA A 242 -12.47 -19.44 -8.86
C ALA A 242 -12.34 -20.25 -7.56
N ALA A 243 -11.30 -19.98 -6.76
CA ALA A 243 -11.11 -20.60 -5.45
C ALA A 243 -12.29 -20.32 -4.51
N ALA A 244 -12.70 -19.04 -4.40
CA ALA A 244 -13.83 -18.64 -3.58
C ALA A 244 -15.15 -19.31 -4.03
N LYS A 245 -15.45 -19.32 -5.34
CA LYS A 245 -16.63 -20.00 -5.90
C LYS A 245 -16.63 -21.49 -5.59
N THR A 246 -15.47 -22.14 -5.61
CA THR A 246 -15.34 -23.55 -5.23
C THR A 246 -15.67 -23.77 -3.76
N HIS A 247 -15.20 -22.94 -2.85
CA HIS A 247 -15.56 -23.02 -1.43
C HIS A 247 -17.07 -22.83 -1.21
N ILE A 248 -17.67 -21.82 -1.86
CA ILE A 248 -19.12 -21.55 -1.80
C ILE A 248 -19.92 -22.75 -2.32
N ALA A 249 -19.54 -23.32 -3.47
CA ALA A 249 -20.19 -24.50 -4.03
C ALA A 249 -20.10 -25.73 -3.11
N ASN A 250 -19.05 -25.84 -2.29
CA ASN A 250 -18.87 -26.86 -1.28
C ASN A 250 -19.64 -26.56 0.05
N GLY A 251 -20.39 -25.46 0.07
CA GLY A 251 -21.30 -25.08 1.15
C GLY A 251 -20.66 -24.18 2.22
N ALA A 252 -19.54 -23.52 1.92
CA ALA A 252 -19.00 -22.50 2.81
C ALA A 252 -19.93 -21.28 2.85
N ASP A 253 -20.29 -20.82 4.05
CA ASP A 253 -21.10 -19.62 4.30
C ASP A 253 -20.27 -18.46 4.89
N VAL A 254 -18.97 -18.70 5.12
CA VAL A 254 -17.98 -17.72 5.53
C VAL A 254 -16.72 -17.90 4.69
N LEU A 255 -16.17 -16.79 4.23
CA LEU A 255 -14.88 -16.74 3.55
C LEU A 255 -13.93 -15.77 4.22
N THR A 256 -12.64 -16.05 4.08
CA THR A 256 -11.53 -15.11 4.33
C THR A 256 -10.40 -15.34 3.35
N GLY A 257 -9.41 -14.47 3.36
CA GLY A 257 -8.20 -14.63 2.57
C GLY A 257 -7.26 -13.44 2.71
N SER A 258 -6.03 -13.64 2.28
CA SER A 258 -4.99 -12.61 2.27
C SER A 258 -4.29 -12.62 0.91
N SER A 259 -4.41 -11.54 0.15
CA SER A 259 -3.78 -11.37 -1.18
C SER A 259 -4.09 -9.97 -1.70
N GLN A 260 -3.31 -9.46 -2.66
CA GLN A 260 -3.61 -8.25 -3.43
C GLN A 260 -4.76 -8.44 -4.43
N SER A 261 -5.26 -9.66 -4.57
CA SER A 261 -6.39 -10.02 -5.45
C SER A 261 -7.67 -10.43 -4.70
N VAL A 262 -7.79 -10.08 -3.41
CA VAL A 262 -8.96 -10.41 -2.55
C VAL A 262 -10.29 -9.92 -3.11
N VAL A 263 -10.28 -8.88 -3.94
CA VAL A 263 -11.48 -8.39 -4.64
C VAL A 263 -12.20 -9.48 -5.43
N GLY A 264 -11.47 -10.50 -5.91
CA GLY A 264 -12.04 -11.66 -6.60
C GLY A 264 -12.87 -12.54 -5.67
N SER A 265 -12.37 -12.82 -4.46
CA SER A 265 -13.09 -13.61 -3.45
C SER A 265 -14.29 -12.86 -2.89
N ILE A 266 -14.14 -11.55 -2.64
CA ILE A 266 -15.24 -10.70 -2.15
C ILE A 266 -16.34 -10.58 -3.23
N GLY A 267 -15.94 -10.47 -4.52
CA GLY A 267 -16.87 -10.49 -5.64
C GLY A 267 -17.69 -11.79 -5.69
N ALA A 268 -17.05 -12.94 -5.51
CA ALA A 268 -17.74 -14.23 -5.44
C ALA A 268 -18.71 -14.32 -4.25
N ALA A 269 -18.35 -13.79 -3.07
CA ALA A 269 -19.23 -13.70 -1.92
C ALA A 269 -20.46 -12.80 -2.18
N LYS A 270 -20.23 -11.63 -2.86
CA LYS A 270 -21.32 -10.74 -3.32
C LYS A 270 -22.27 -11.41 -4.28
N ASP A 271 -21.76 -12.13 -5.27
CA ASP A 271 -22.57 -12.85 -6.28
C ASP A 271 -23.45 -13.91 -5.59
N ALA A 272 -22.94 -14.57 -4.55
CA ALA A 272 -23.71 -15.54 -3.76
C ALA A 272 -24.75 -14.87 -2.84
N GLY A 273 -24.53 -13.63 -2.41
CA GLY A 273 -25.47 -12.79 -1.68
C GLY A 273 -25.64 -13.09 -0.18
N ASN A 274 -25.15 -14.21 0.32
CA ASN A 274 -25.32 -14.67 1.70
C ASN A 274 -24.04 -15.24 2.35
N VAL A 275 -22.88 -15.03 1.73
CA VAL A 275 -21.59 -15.51 2.22
C VAL A 275 -20.85 -14.35 2.88
N LEU A 276 -20.46 -14.54 4.15
CA LEU A 276 -19.76 -13.52 4.91
C LEU A 276 -18.28 -13.47 4.51
N TRP A 277 -17.69 -12.30 4.65
CA TRP A 277 -16.26 -12.06 4.39
C TRP A 277 -15.56 -11.45 5.60
N PHE A 278 -14.35 -11.94 5.89
CA PHE A 278 -13.40 -11.35 6.82
C PHE A 278 -12.16 -10.89 6.07
N GLY A 279 -11.84 -9.59 6.19
CA GLY A 279 -10.74 -8.95 5.48
C GLY A 279 -9.44 -8.88 6.28
N THR A 280 -8.35 -8.56 5.57
CA THR A 280 -7.04 -8.25 6.16
C THR A 280 -6.30 -7.18 5.37
N GLN A 281 -5.28 -6.59 6.00
CA GLN A 281 -4.34 -5.57 5.49
C GLN A 281 -4.97 -4.17 5.35
N ALA A 282 -6.17 -4.05 4.78
CA ALA A 282 -6.93 -2.81 4.69
C ALA A 282 -8.39 -3.03 5.12
N ASP A 283 -9.12 -1.95 5.41
CA ASP A 283 -10.57 -2.04 5.64
C ASP A 283 -11.29 -2.30 4.31
N GLN A 284 -11.94 -3.45 4.22
CA GLN A 284 -12.63 -3.94 3.02
C GLN A 284 -14.15 -3.76 3.08
N ALA A 285 -14.67 -3.07 4.11
CA ALA A 285 -16.11 -2.87 4.31
C ALA A 285 -16.83 -2.29 3.09
N SER A 286 -16.19 -1.35 2.38
CA SER A 286 -16.76 -0.69 1.21
C SER A 286 -17.01 -1.63 0.01
N LEU A 287 -16.30 -2.75 -0.09
CA LEU A 287 -16.43 -3.69 -1.21
C LEU A 287 -17.73 -4.48 -1.16
N ALA A 288 -18.21 -4.81 0.04
CA ALA A 288 -19.48 -5.51 0.26
C ALA A 288 -20.04 -5.15 1.64
N PRO A 289 -20.68 -3.96 1.82
CA PRO A 289 -21.01 -3.41 3.13
C PRO A 289 -21.92 -4.30 4.01
N SER A 290 -22.75 -5.14 3.41
CA SER A 290 -23.63 -6.07 4.14
C SER A 290 -23.02 -7.46 4.41
N LEU A 291 -21.86 -7.78 3.84
CA LEU A 291 -21.24 -9.10 3.90
C LEU A 291 -19.85 -9.10 4.54
N VAL A 292 -19.10 -8.02 4.44
CA VAL A 292 -17.83 -7.86 5.17
C VAL A 292 -18.17 -7.64 6.63
N VAL A 293 -17.69 -8.51 7.52
CA VAL A 293 -17.96 -8.44 8.97
C VAL A 293 -16.95 -7.57 9.69
N ALA A 294 -15.67 -7.85 9.45
CA ALA A 294 -14.56 -7.13 10.03
C ALA A 294 -13.31 -7.28 9.14
N SER A 295 -12.37 -6.37 9.29
CA SER A 295 -11.07 -6.44 8.64
C SER A 295 -9.95 -6.23 9.66
N GLN A 296 -8.91 -7.06 9.62
CA GLN A 296 -7.64 -6.74 10.25
C GLN A 296 -6.95 -5.65 9.42
N VAL A 297 -6.70 -4.50 9.99
CA VAL A 297 -6.06 -3.38 9.31
C VAL A 297 -4.62 -3.22 9.79
N TYR A 298 -3.68 -3.01 8.86
CA TYR A 298 -2.30 -2.65 9.13
C TYR A 298 -2.17 -1.13 9.22
N ASP A 299 -1.76 -0.60 10.37
CA ASP A 299 -1.42 0.81 10.55
C ASP A 299 0.11 0.99 10.66
N TRP A 300 0.74 1.33 9.56
CA TRP A 300 2.17 1.59 9.47
C TRP A 300 2.57 2.97 10.01
N THR A 301 1.62 3.81 10.41
CA THR A 301 1.84 5.24 10.73
C THR A 301 2.85 5.42 11.86
N SER A 302 2.71 4.69 12.98
CA SER A 302 3.62 4.83 14.13
C SER A 302 5.05 4.40 13.80
N MET A 303 5.20 3.28 13.09
CA MET A 303 6.50 2.79 12.61
C MET A 303 7.19 3.81 11.70
N LEU A 304 6.47 4.33 10.71
CA LEU A 304 7.03 5.30 9.76
C LEU A 304 7.40 6.62 10.44
N LYS A 305 6.59 7.12 11.40
CA LYS A 305 6.92 8.31 12.19
C LYS A 305 8.20 8.12 13.02
N ASP A 306 8.39 6.94 13.59
CA ASP A 306 9.61 6.61 14.33
C ASP A 306 10.83 6.53 13.39
N MET A 307 10.70 5.90 12.21
CA MET A 307 11.76 5.88 11.18
C MET A 307 12.15 7.29 10.72
N ILE A 308 11.17 8.19 10.48
CA ILE A 308 11.41 9.58 10.10
C ILE A 308 12.19 10.29 11.23
N SER A 309 11.73 10.17 12.48
CA SER A 309 12.38 10.78 13.64
C SER A 309 13.82 10.28 13.81
N LYS A 310 14.05 8.98 13.69
CA LYS A 310 15.38 8.35 13.77
C LYS A 310 16.29 8.80 12.65
N HIS A 311 15.79 8.84 11.40
CA HIS A 311 16.57 9.34 10.27
C HIS A 311 17.01 10.79 10.50
N GLN A 312 16.10 11.66 10.95
CA GLN A 312 16.41 13.06 11.27
C GLN A 312 17.43 13.20 12.40
N ALA A 313 17.46 12.24 13.34
CA ALA A 313 18.46 12.15 14.41
C ALA A 313 19.77 11.47 13.98
N GLY A 314 19.91 11.06 12.70
CA GLY A 314 21.12 10.43 12.16
C GLY A 314 21.18 8.90 12.35
N LYS A 315 20.14 8.25 12.89
CA LYS A 315 20.03 6.79 12.94
C LYS A 315 19.26 6.28 11.72
N LEU A 316 19.97 5.67 10.78
CA LEU A 316 19.43 5.36 9.46
C LEU A 316 18.87 3.93 9.31
N GLY A 317 19.09 3.04 10.29
CA GLY A 317 18.66 1.65 10.21
C GLY A 317 19.04 0.84 11.46
N GLY A 318 19.06 -0.50 11.29
CA GLY A 318 19.49 -1.45 12.30
C GLY A 318 18.40 -1.96 13.24
N ASP A 319 17.17 -1.42 13.18
CA ASP A 319 16.06 -1.91 14.00
C ASP A 319 15.06 -2.73 13.16
N VAL A 320 14.30 -3.57 13.88
CA VAL A 320 13.19 -4.34 13.32
C VAL A 320 11.89 -3.86 13.97
N TYR A 321 10.85 -3.70 13.16
CA TYR A 321 9.52 -3.32 13.61
C TYR A 321 8.53 -4.46 13.37
N THR A 322 7.64 -4.69 14.33
CA THR A 322 6.52 -5.62 14.16
C THR A 322 5.23 -4.92 14.55
N LEU A 323 4.26 -4.94 13.66
CA LEU A 323 2.91 -4.50 13.97
C LEU A 323 2.22 -5.57 14.81
N HIS A 324 1.64 -5.17 15.94
CA HIS A 324 0.87 -5.99 16.87
C HIS A 324 -0.45 -5.31 17.21
N LEU A 325 -1.43 -6.08 17.70
CA LEU A 325 -2.62 -5.52 18.35
C LEU A 325 -2.24 -4.71 19.59
N SER A 326 -1.19 -5.13 20.31
CA SER A 326 -0.72 -4.47 21.54
C SER A 326 -0.09 -3.11 21.34
N ASN A 327 0.44 -2.81 20.13
CA ASN A 327 1.04 -1.51 19.80
C ASN A 327 0.20 -0.68 18.82
N ALA A 328 -1.05 -1.08 18.60
CA ALA A 328 -1.98 -0.48 17.64
C ALA A 328 -1.47 -0.45 16.18
N GLY A 329 -0.44 -1.20 15.85
CA GLY A 329 -0.01 -1.42 14.47
C GLY A 329 -0.95 -2.37 13.72
N LEU A 330 -1.64 -3.24 14.45
CA LEU A 330 -2.78 -4.01 13.97
C LEU A 330 -4.05 -3.56 14.66
N MET A 331 -5.16 -3.50 13.90
CA MET A 331 -6.48 -3.16 14.42
C MET A 331 -7.54 -4.05 13.78
N ILE A 332 -8.62 -4.31 14.51
CA ILE A 332 -9.81 -4.95 13.96
C ILE A 332 -10.86 -3.88 13.69
N ALA A 333 -11.04 -3.56 12.42
CA ALA A 333 -12.09 -2.66 11.95
C ALA A 333 -13.39 -3.46 11.80
N TYR A 334 -14.29 -3.31 12.77
CA TYR A 334 -15.66 -3.83 12.65
C TYR A 334 -16.44 -2.99 11.64
N ASN A 335 -17.10 -3.65 10.70
CA ASN A 335 -17.88 -2.95 9.69
C ASN A 335 -19.21 -2.44 10.27
N PRO A 336 -19.45 -1.12 10.31
CA PRO A 336 -20.70 -0.56 10.81
C PRO A 336 -21.92 -0.88 9.91
N GLY A 337 -21.69 -1.27 8.66
CA GLY A 337 -22.74 -1.69 7.71
C GLY A 337 -23.21 -3.13 7.91
N TYR A 338 -22.50 -3.92 8.72
CA TYR A 338 -22.90 -5.26 9.10
C TYR A 338 -23.47 -5.29 10.53
N ALA A 339 -24.68 -5.82 10.70
CA ALA A 339 -25.32 -5.91 12.01
C ALA A 339 -24.70 -7.06 12.84
N LEU A 340 -23.47 -6.83 13.34
CA LEU A 340 -22.74 -7.81 14.14
C LEU A 340 -23.46 -8.06 15.47
N PRO A 341 -23.85 -9.32 15.82
CA PRO A 341 -24.42 -9.64 17.10
C PRO A 341 -23.55 -9.24 18.29
N ALA A 342 -24.16 -8.73 19.37
CA ALA A 342 -23.40 -8.17 20.50
C ALA A 342 -22.50 -9.21 21.20
N ASP A 343 -22.98 -10.44 21.33
CA ASP A 343 -22.21 -11.55 21.91
C ASP A 343 -21.01 -11.96 21.01
N VAL A 344 -21.18 -11.91 19.70
CA VAL A 344 -20.09 -12.17 18.75
C VAL A 344 -19.04 -11.06 18.82
N LYS A 345 -19.48 -9.79 18.85
CA LYS A 345 -18.56 -8.66 19.05
C LYS A 345 -17.80 -8.79 20.37
N ALA A 346 -18.50 -9.12 21.46
CA ALA A 346 -17.87 -9.31 22.77
C ALA A 346 -16.82 -10.43 22.75
N ALA A 347 -17.03 -11.51 21.98
CA ALA A 347 -16.05 -12.57 21.84
C ALA A 347 -14.79 -12.08 21.06
N GLY A 348 -14.97 -11.28 20.01
CA GLY A 348 -13.86 -10.64 19.29
C GLY A 348 -13.06 -9.69 20.19
N ASP A 349 -13.75 -8.81 20.95
CA ASP A 349 -13.13 -7.88 21.88
C ASP A 349 -12.36 -8.62 23.00
N ALA A 350 -12.88 -9.75 23.48
CA ALA A 350 -12.21 -10.61 24.46
C ALA A 350 -10.95 -11.27 23.86
N ALA A 351 -10.99 -11.69 22.60
CA ALA A 351 -9.84 -12.24 21.90
C ALA A 351 -8.74 -11.17 21.71
N ILE A 352 -9.11 -9.95 21.27
CA ILE A 352 -8.20 -8.80 21.18
C ILE A 352 -7.52 -8.57 22.54
N LYS A 353 -8.31 -8.47 23.60
CA LYS A 353 -7.79 -8.25 24.94
C LYS A 353 -6.86 -9.40 25.38
N GLY A 354 -7.27 -10.66 25.17
CA GLY A 354 -6.46 -11.81 25.55
C GLY A 354 -5.13 -11.91 24.83
N ILE A 355 -5.07 -11.51 23.55
CA ILE A 355 -3.80 -11.41 22.79
C ILE A 355 -2.96 -10.25 23.32
N THR A 356 -3.58 -9.09 23.52
CA THR A 356 -2.88 -7.87 23.97
C THR A 356 -2.25 -8.03 25.36
N ASP A 357 -2.92 -8.72 26.29
CA ASP A 357 -2.39 -8.98 27.64
C ASP A 357 -1.61 -10.31 27.77
N GLY A 358 -1.45 -11.05 26.66
CA GLY A 358 -0.63 -12.25 26.56
C GLY A 358 -1.27 -13.53 27.16
N THR A 359 -2.57 -13.49 27.52
CA THR A 359 -3.31 -14.67 28.00
C THR A 359 -3.71 -15.60 26.84
N ILE A 360 -3.82 -15.07 25.62
CA ILE A 360 -3.96 -15.84 24.39
C ILE A 360 -2.65 -15.71 23.62
N LYS A 361 -2.04 -16.84 23.30
CA LYS A 361 -0.86 -16.93 22.46
C LYS A 361 -1.25 -17.54 21.12
N VAL A 362 -1.09 -16.80 20.06
CA VAL A 362 -1.30 -17.26 18.68
C VAL A 362 0.06 -17.68 18.10
N THR A 363 0.09 -18.82 17.45
CA THR A 363 1.34 -19.32 16.84
C THR A 363 1.35 -18.93 15.36
N PRO A 364 2.44 -18.28 14.83
CA PRO A 364 2.59 -17.93 13.44
C PRO A 364 2.80 -19.14 12.51
#